data_610c8d20263815de25a196fa0da17bf8
#
_entry.id   610c8d20263815de25a196fa0da17bf8
#
_cell.length_a   1.000
_cell.length_b   1.000
_cell.length_c   1.000
_cell.angle_alpha   90.00
_cell.angle_beta   90.00
_cell.angle_gamma   90.00
#
_symmetry.space_group_name_H-M   'P 1'
#
loop_
_entity.id
_entity.type
_entity.pdbx_description
1 polymer ?
#
loop_
_entity_poly.entity_id
_entity_poly.type
_entity_poly.pdbx_seq_one_letter_code
_entity_poly.pdbx_strand_id
1 'polypeptide(L)'
;MSMQTCFKCECTEELIQIERGGETEFVCIDCRDAYLKKCVACGEYVSLEDDDYVNDRDGEVYCESCRDDHLSYCEHCDEYSDSDKFARIADLDEYWCDDCADSYAYRCEECGDYVSQNCGDDNTLLCNSCYADHYCTCDDCNEVIHNNNAYFHDDGTYCESCYNENHSSNIHEYSYEPYLNFQSSDEDDEKCLAYLGFELEAGGVTSSERNRIADSISDGEDTFYLKEDGSIPEYGFELVSHPITLKRHKELDWGDVLRQMSSAGMKSHDLGEESCGLHVHVSRNYLSPYKWLLIDWFISKYQSQFELIARRKETHWARFKKSNGLPVKDVYGKSSGTRYQAVNFENSNTVEFRLFRGTLKYSTFMATLEIVDALVHWANQLSISDILASGDAFANFTQFIQSSSLYENAVNYLAENNLMEVKKCA
;
A
#
# COMPACT_ATOMS: atom_id res chain seq x y z
N MET A 1 -59.36 -20.85 -44.56
CA MET A 1 -57.98 -20.48 -44.20
C MET A 1 -57.91 -18.98 -44.38
N SER A 2 -57.74 -18.20 -43.34
CA SER A 2 -57.51 -16.76 -43.48
C SER A 2 -56.17 -16.55 -44.18
N MET A 3 -56.17 -15.79 -45.28
CA MET A 3 -54.95 -15.44 -46.00
C MET A 3 -54.09 -14.58 -45.02
N GLN A 4 -52.84 -15.00 -44.80
CA GLN A 4 -51.93 -14.19 -43.96
C GLN A 4 -51.53 -12.94 -44.76
N THR A 5 -51.52 -11.79 -44.11
CA THR A 5 -51.17 -10.49 -44.70
C THR A 5 -50.17 -9.76 -43.83
N CYS A 6 -49.40 -8.89 -44.45
CA CYS A 6 -48.51 -7.97 -43.71
C CYS A 6 -49.34 -7.06 -42.80
N PHE A 7 -49.07 -7.03 -41.55
CA PHE A 7 -49.83 -6.23 -40.57
C PHE A 7 -49.73 -4.70 -40.84
N LYS A 8 -48.70 -4.27 -41.61
CA LYS A 8 -48.44 -2.85 -41.88
C LYS A 8 -49.03 -2.36 -43.21
N CYS A 9 -48.91 -3.11 -44.30
CA CYS A 9 -49.32 -2.69 -45.64
C CYS A 9 -50.34 -3.62 -46.31
N GLU A 10 -50.79 -4.66 -45.60
CA GLU A 10 -51.81 -5.66 -46.04
C GLU A 10 -51.41 -6.49 -47.28
N CYS A 11 -50.15 -6.39 -47.79
CA CYS A 11 -49.69 -7.25 -48.86
C CYS A 11 -49.61 -8.71 -48.43
N THR A 12 -49.61 -9.64 -49.43
CA THR A 12 -49.59 -11.08 -49.18
C THR A 12 -48.31 -11.75 -49.73
N GLU A 13 -47.39 -10.94 -50.29
CA GLU A 13 -46.15 -11.42 -50.90
C GLU A 13 -44.96 -11.25 -49.97
N GLU A 14 -44.02 -12.19 -50.02
CA GLU A 14 -42.75 -12.17 -49.23
C GLU A 14 -42.93 -11.92 -47.73
N LEU A 15 -43.93 -12.56 -47.14
CA LEU A 15 -44.21 -12.44 -45.69
C LEU A 15 -43.22 -13.25 -44.88
N ILE A 16 -42.71 -12.63 -43.83
CA ILE A 16 -41.92 -13.26 -42.79
C ILE A 16 -42.68 -13.22 -41.47
N GLN A 17 -42.51 -14.25 -40.70
CA GLN A 17 -43.03 -14.32 -39.33
C GLN A 17 -42.07 -13.67 -38.39
N ILE A 18 -42.56 -12.81 -37.51
CA ILE A 18 -41.78 -12.11 -36.50
C ILE A 18 -42.46 -12.27 -35.13
N GLU A 19 -41.66 -12.17 -34.07
CA GLU A 19 -42.17 -12.03 -32.69
C GLU A 19 -42.12 -10.56 -32.31
N ARG A 20 -43.24 -10.02 -31.81
CA ARG A 20 -43.37 -8.65 -31.37
C ARG A 20 -44.34 -8.55 -30.20
N GLY A 21 -43.95 -7.99 -29.07
CA GLY A 21 -44.77 -7.87 -27.86
C GLY A 21 -45.30 -9.21 -27.34
N GLY A 22 -44.57 -10.32 -27.55
CA GLY A 22 -45.00 -11.66 -27.18
C GLY A 22 -46.06 -12.27 -28.13
N GLU A 23 -46.37 -11.62 -29.23
CA GLU A 23 -47.30 -12.15 -30.28
C GLU A 23 -46.56 -12.42 -31.60
N THR A 24 -47.05 -13.41 -32.32
CA THR A 24 -46.51 -13.77 -33.62
C THR A 24 -47.26 -13.01 -34.70
N GLU A 25 -46.57 -12.17 -35.45
CA GLU A 25 -47.10 -11.35 -36.53
C GLU A 25 -46.48 -11.69 -37.91
N PHE A 26 -47.11 -11.27 -38.99
CA PHE A 26 -46.61 -11.39 -40.35
C PHE A 26 -46.32 -10.02 -40.95
N VAL A 27 -45.14 -9.84 -41.49
CA VAL A 27 -44.65 -8.59 -42.12
C VAL A 27 -43.92 -8.88 -43.40
N CYS A 28 -44.11 -8.05 -44.47
CA CYS A 28 -43.29 -8.17 -45.67
C CYS A 28 -41.86 -7.59 -45.40
N ILE A 29 -40.90 -8.03 -46.21
CA ILE A 29 -39.51 -7.65 -46.06
C ILE A 29 -39.34 -6.12 -46.11
N ASP A 30 -40.00 -5.46 -47.07
CA ASP A 30 -39.93 -3.99 -47.21
C ASP A 30 -40.43 -3.25 -45.97
N CYS A 31 -41.56 -3.68 -45.38
CA CYS A 31 -42.08 -3.08 -44.16
C CYS A 31 -41.23 -3.40 -42.94
N ARG A 32 -40.67 -4.61 -42.85
CA ARG A 32 -39.71 -4.93 -41.79
C ARG A 32 -38.52 -3.97 -41.84
N ASP A 33 -37.89 -3.82 -42.98
CA ASP A 33 -36.65 -3.04 -43.10
C ASP A 33 -36.90 -1.52 -42.97
N ALA A 34 -38.13 -1.07 -43.33
CA ALA A 34 -38.49 0.35 -43.23
C ALA A 34 -38.98 0.77 -41.85
N TYR A 35 -39.65 -0.11 -41.08
CA TYR A 35 -40.42 0.28 -39.89
C TYR A 35 -40.07 -0.51 -38.63
N LEU A 36 -39.25 -1.55 -38.75
CA LEU A 36 -38.93 -2.39 -37.60
C LEU A 36 -37.41 -2.51 -37.41
N LYS A 37 -37.01 -2.58 -36.17
CA LYS A 37 -35.66 -3.03 -35.81
C LYS A 37 -35.73 -4.14 -34.77
N LYS A 38 -34.67 -4.91 -34.67
CA LYS A 38 -34.58 -6.03 -33.78
C LYS A 38 -33.91 -5.60 -32.50
N CYS A 39 -34.57 -5.88 -31.37
CA CYS A 39 -33.94 -5.71 -30.05
C CYS A 39 -32.69 -6.62 -29.95
N VAL A 40 -31.55 -6.06 -29.60
CA VAL A 40 -30.28 -6.80 -29.53
C VAL A 40 -30.27 -7.81 -28.39
N ALA A 41 -31.02 -7.55 -27.32
CA ALA A 41 -31.04 -8.40 -26.12
C ALA A 41 -31.99 -9.62 -26.29
N CYS A 42 -33.27 -9.39 -26.61
CA CYS A 42 -34.25 -10.49 -26.71
C CYS A 42 -34.49 -11.00 -28.14
N GLY A 43 -34.11 -10.20 -29.11
CA GLY A 43 -34.34 -10.54 -30.54
C GLY A 43 -35.74 -10.28 -31.05
N GLU A 44 -36.67 -9.75 -30.24
CA GLU A 44 -37.99 -9.32 -30.71
C GLU A 44 -37.89 -8.05 -31.56
N TYR A 45 -38.89 -7.86 -32.46
CA TYR A 45 -38.94 -6.67 -33.28
C TYR A 45 -39.72 -5.54 -32.57
N VAL A 46 -39.18 -4.32 -32.63
CA VAL A 46 -39.80 -3.09 -32.16
C VAL A 46 -40.12 -2.17 -33.34
N SER A 47 -41.19 -1.38 -33.23
CA SER A 47 -41.58 -0.41 -34.23
C SER A 47 -40.79 0.87 -34.11
N LEU A 48 -40.30 1.39 -35.25
CA LEU A 48 -39.61 2.69 -35.29
C LEU A 48 -40.56 3.88 -35.29
N GLU A 49 -41.89 3.62 -35.44
CA GLU A 49 -42.95 4.67 -35.40
C GLU A 49 -43.52 4.86 -33.98
N ASP A 50 -43.40 3.85 -33.13
CA ASP A 50 -43.85 3.87 -31.76
C ASP A 50 -42.64 4.20 -30.86
N ASP A 51 -42.80 4.99 -29.80
CA ASP A 51 -41.73 5.33 -28.84
C ASP A 51 -41.42 4.17 -27.89
N ASP A 52 -41.62 2.92 -28.31
CA ASP A 52 -41.47 1.70 -27.50
C ASP A 52 -40.03 1.13 -27.50
N TYR A 53 -39.08 1.89 -27.99
CA TYR A 53 -37.67 1.47 -28.00
C TYR A 53 -36.73 2.58 -27.62
N VAL A 54 -35.52 2.19 -27.25
CA VAL A 54 -34.40 3.10 -26.92
C VAL A 54 -33.19 2.66 -27.73
N ASN A 55 -32.43 3.63 -28.21
CA ASN A 55 -31.07 3.37 -28.68
C ASN A 55 -30.11 3.58 -27.50
N ASP A 56 -29.16 2.65 -27.38
CA ASP A 56 -28.03 2.94 -26.52
C ASP A 56 -27.04 3.89 -27.23
N ARG A 57 -25.97 4.24 -26.52
CA ARG A 57 -24.91 5.14 -27.02
C ARG A 57 -24.24 4.62 -28.29
N ASP A 58 -24.16 3.30 -28.47
CA ASP A 58 -23.58 2.65 -29.68
C ASP A 58 -24.57 2.57 -30.82
N GLY A 59 -25.81 3.02 -30.62
CA GLY A 59 -26.89 3.02 -31.61
C GLY A 59 -27.62 1.68 -31.76
N GLU A 60 -27.39 0.77 -30.80
CA GLU A 60 -28.10 -0.50 -30.73
C GLU A 60 -29.50 -0.32 -30.17
N VAL A 61 -30.46 -1.11 -30.65
CA VAL A 61 -31.88 -0.96 -30.33
C VAL A 61 -32.30 -1.93 -29.22
N TYR A 62 -32.96 -1.41 -28.20
CA TYR A 62 -33.55 -2.18 -27.12
C TYR A 62 -35.06 -1.92 -27.03
N CYS A 63 -35.88 -2.95 -26.81
CA CYS A 63 -37.27 -2.80 -26.43
C CYS A 63 -37.38 -2.30 -24.98
N GLU A 64 -38.51 -1.77 -24.56
CA GLU A 64 -38.72 -1.18 -23.24
C GLU A 64 -38.37 -2.13 -22.08
N SER A 65 -38.78 -3.40 -22.18
CA SER A 65 -38.46 -4.41 -21.16
C SER A 65 -36.96 -4.68 -21.07
N CYS A 66 -36.26 -4.83 -22.20
CA CYS A 66 -34.83 -5.07 -22.22
C CYS A 66 -34.02 -3.81 -21.86
N ARG A 67 -34.53 -2.62 -22.12
CA ARG A 67 -33.95 -1.37 -21.62
C ARG A 67 -33.83 -1.42 -20.12
N ASP A 68 -34.94 -1.70 -19.42
CA ASP A 68 -34.97 -1.69 -17.96
C ASP A 68 -34.10 -2.77 -17.32
N ASP A 69 -33.87 -3.88 -18.03
CA ASP A 69 -33.04 -5.00 -17.58
C ASP A 69 -31.54 -4.81 -17.86
N HIS A 70 -31.19 -4.09 -18.94
CA HIS A 70 -29.79 -4.05 -19.47
C HIS A 70 -29.18 -2.66 -19.55
N LEU A 71 -29.98 -1.60 -19.58
CA LEU A 71 -29.49 -0.25 -19.75
C LEU A 71 -29.77 0.61 -18.51
N SER A 72 -28.84 1.52 -18.23
CA SER A 72 -29.01 2.62 -17.30
C SER A 72 -28.87 3.95 -18.04
N TYR A 73 -29.50 4.98 -17.52
CA TYR A 73 -29.45 6.33 -18.07
C TYR A 73 -28.29 7.10 -17.48
N CYS A 74 -27.45 7.69 -18.30
CA CYS A 74 -26.35 8.53 -17.87
C CYS A 74 -26.86 9.97 -17.66
N GLU A 75 -26.80 10.44 -16.42
CA GLU A 75 -27.26 11.79 -16.05
C GLU A 75 -26.34 12.92 -16.53
N HIS A 76 -25.14 12.56 -17.06
CA HIS A 76 -24.21 13.54 -17.61
C HIS A 76 -24.38 13.78 -19.12
N CYS A 77 -24.50 12.70 -19.92
CA CYS A 77 -24.62 12.83 -21.39
C CYS A 77 -26.03 12.68 -21.91
N ASP A 78 -26.99 12.39 -21.06
CA ASP A 78 -28.41 12.16 -21.42
C ASP A 78 -28.62 10.97 -22.37
N GLU A 79 -27.73 9.93 -22.31
CA GLU A 79 -27.80 8.74 -23.15
C GLU A 79 -27.94 7.47 -22.29
N TYR A 80 -28.47 6.42 -22.90
CA TYR A 80 -28.52 5.08 -22.31
C TYR A 80 -27.23 4.30 -22.61
N SER A 81 -26.73 3.56 -21.63
CA SER A 81 -25.56 2.69 -21.74
C SER A 81 -25.76 1.41 -20.93
N ASP A 82 -24.91 0.42 -21.15
CA ASP A 82 -24.91 -0.85 -20.43
C ASP A 82 -24.88 -0.62 -18.91
N SER A 83 -25.83 -1.20 -18.18
CA SER A 83 -26.00 -1.02 -16.73
C SER A 83 -24.77 -1.42 -15.91
N ASP A 84 -23.94 -2.35 -16.45
CA ASP A 84 -22.70 -2.78 -15.78
C ASP A 84 -21.55 -1.77 -15.92
N LYS A 85 -21.76 -0.69 -16.70
CA LYS A 85 -20.76 0.32 -17.04
C LYS A 85 -21.13 1.71 -16.51
N PHE A 86 -21.35 1.78 -15.20
CA PHE A 86 -21.71 3.04 -14.55
C PHE A 86 -20.89 3.27 -13.27
N ALA A 87 -20.45 4.49 -13.09
CA ALA A 87 -19.87 4.99 -11.85
C ALA A 87 -20.86 5.92 -11.12
N ARG A 88 -20.97 5.77 -9.81
CA ARG A 88 -21.69 6.73 -8.99
C ARG A 88 -20.79 7.93 -8.72
N ILE A 89 -21.27 9.14 -8.99
CA ILE A 89 -20.63 10.40 -8.67
C ILE A 89 -21.09 10.84 -7.29
N ALA A 90 -20.22 10.67 -6.29
CA ALA A 90 -20.63 10.67 -4.88
C ALA A 90 -21.13 12.05 -4.38
N ASP A 91 -20.58 13.13 -4.88
CA ASP A 91 -20.95 14.50 -4.49
C ASP A 91 -22.22 15.03 -5.16
N LEU A 92 -22.63 14.46 -6.28
CA LEU A 92 -23.87 14.77 -6.98
C LEU A 92 -24.99 13.77 -6.70
N ASP A 93 -24.67 12.58 -6.21
CA ASP A 93 -25.55 11.42 -6.10
C ASP A 93 -26.14 10.98 -7.45
N GLU A 94 -25.38 11.14 -8.52
CA GLU A 94 -25.70 10.82 -9.91
C GLU A 94 -24.98 9.56 -10.37
N TYR A 95 -25.49 8.95 -11.46
CA TYR A 95 -24.87 7.81 -12.11
C TYR A 95 -24.46 8.19 -13.52
N TRP A 96 -23.14 8.19 -13.81
CA TRP A 96 -22.57 8.48 -15.10
C TRP A 96 -22.03 7.21 -15.75
N CYS A 97 -22.15 7.10 -17.08
CA CYS A 97 -21.49 6.00 -17.80
C CYS A 97 -19.97 6.12 -17.64
N ASP A 98 -19.25 5.00 -17.77
CA ASP A 98 -17.79 4.93 -17.57
C ASP A 98 -17.04 6.00 -18.37
N ASP A 99 -17.41 6.20 -19.65
CA ASP A 99 -16.77 7.21 -20.51
C ASP A 99 -16.94 8.64 -19.98
N CYS A 100 -18.11 8.96 -19.42
CA CYS A 100 -18.34 10.27 -18.80
C CYS A 100 -17.59 10.40 -17.47
N ALA A 101 -17.62 9.35 -16.65
CA ALA A 101 -16.89 9.33 -15.38
C ALA A 101 -15.38 9.46 -15.61
N ASP A 102 -14.81 8.72 -16.55
CA ASP A 102 -13.38 8.78 -16.87
C ASP A 102 -12.95 10.11 -17.51
N SER A 103 -13.86 10.79 -18.23
CA SER A 103 -13.55 12.02 -18.94
C SER A 103 -13.78 13.29 -18.11
N TYR A 104 -14.74 13.29 -17.19
CA TYR A 104 -15.25 14.50 -16.54
C TYR A 104 -15.33 14.41 -15.02
N ALA A 105 -15.15 13.23 -14.42
CA ALA A 105 -15.07 13.07 -12.98
C ALA A 105 -13.63 12.86 -12.51
N TYR A 106 -13.40 13.09 -11.23
CA TYR A 106 -12.14 12.83 -10.55
C TYR A 106 -12.30 11.62 -9.65
N ARG A 107 -11.32 10.75 -9.64
CA ARG A 107 -11.30 9.62 -8.72
C ARG A 107 -10.52 10.00 -7.48
N CYS A 108 -11.17 10.03 -6.32
CA CYS A 108 -10.53 10.32 -5.05
C CYS A 108 -9.44 9.28 -4.75
N GLU A 109 -8.22 9.73 -4.50
CA GLU A 109 -7.06 8.87 -4.23
C GLU A 109 -7.15 8.17 -2.87
N GLU A 110 -7.90 8.75 -1.94
CA GLU A 110 -8.04 8.22 -0.58
C GLU A 110 -9.14 7.14 -0.49
N CYS A 111 -10.38 7.44 -0.91
CA CYS A 111 -11.49 6.51 -0.81
C CYS A 111 -11.79 5.75 -2.12
N GLY A 112 -11.31 6.23 -3.25
CA GLY A 112 -11.56 5.65 -4.56
C GLY A 112 -12.89 6.03 -5.22
N ASP A 113 -13.71 6.85 -4.58
CA ASP A 113 -14.99 7.32 -5.13
C ASP A 113 -14.78 8.31 -6.27
N TYR A 114 -15.70 8.31 -7.25
CA TYR A 114 -15.76 9.35 -8.26
C TYR A 114 -16.49 10.58 -7.73
N VAL A 115 -15.97 11.78 -8.03
CA VAL A 115 -16.56 13.08 -7.66
C VAL A 115 -16.47 14.05 -8.83
N SER A 116 -17.40 14.99 -8.90
CA SER A 116 -17.46 16.00 -9.97
C SER A 116 -16.39 17.09 -9.82
N GLN A 117 -15.86 17.28 -8.61
CA GLN A 117 -14.90 18.33 -8.31
C GLN A 117 -13.74 17.77 -7.49
N ASN A 118 -12.51 18.13 -7.87
CA ASN A 118 -11.34 17.91 -7.06
C ASN A 118 -11.28 18.94 -5.93
N CYS A 119 -11.25 18.49 -4.68
CA CYS A 119 -11.06 19.33 -3.49
C CYS A 119 -9.60 19.40 -3.03
N GLY A 120 -8.72 18.60 -3.63
CA GLY A 120 -7.27 18.67 -3.44
C GLY A 120 -6.62 19.75 -4.30
N ASP A 121 -5.40 19.49 -4.72
CA ASP A 121 -4.64 20.33 -5.66
C ASP A 121 -4.41 19.60 -7.01
N ASP A 122 -3.53 20.15 -7.87
CA ASP A 122 -3.21 19.56 -9.17
C ASP A 122 -2.51 18.19 -9.07
N ASN A 123 -1.92 17.87 -7.92
CA ASN A 123 -1.16 16.65 -7.67
C ASN A 123 -1.92 15.63 -6.82
N THR A 124 -3.00 16.05 -6.12
CA THR A 124 -3.73 15.23 -5.15
C THR A 124 -5.22 15.32 -5.42
N LEU A 125 -5.79 14.25 -5.93
CA LEU A 125 -7.21 14.19 -6.28
C LEU A 125 -8.04 13.69 -5.07
N LEU A 126 -8.84 14.57 -4.49
CA LEU A 126 -9.60 14.28 -3.26
C LEU A 126 -11.07 14.67 -3.38
N CYS A 127 -11.94 13.86 -2.79
CA CYS A 127 -13.31 14.27 -2.51
C CYS A 127 -13.36 15.21 -1.30
N ASN A 128 -14.43 15.98 -1.17
CA ASN A 128 -14.60 16.93 -0.07
C ASN A 128 -14.55 16.29 1.33
N SER A 129 -15.08 15.08 1.48
CA SER A 129 -15.06 14.35 2.76
C SER A 129 -13.64 13.95 3.14
N CYS A 130 -12.90 13.31 2.23
CA CYS A 130 -11.52 12.90 2.49
C CYS A 130 -10.61 14.11 2.73
N TYR A 131 -10.79 15.18 1.95
CA TYR A 131 -10.06 16.42 2.19
C TYR A 131 -10.32 16.97 3.59
N ALA A 132 -11.59 17.09 3.99
CA ALA A 132 -11.96 17.64 5.29
C ALA A 132 -11.51 16.77 6.49
N ASP A 133 -11.52 15.44 6.31
CA ASP A 133 -11.19 14.50 7.38
C ASP A 133 -9.69 14.23 7.53
N HIS A 134 -8.94 14.26 6.42
CA HIS A 134 -7.57 13.74 6.39
C HIS A 134 -6.51 14.71 5.87
N TYR A 135 -6.92 15.85 5.28
CA TYR A 135 -5.99 16.78 4.64
C TYR A 135 -6.17 18.21 5.16
N CYS A 136 -5.15 18.99 4.96
CA CYS A 136 -5.14 20.43 5.24
C CYS A 136 -4.27 21.13 4.19
N THR A 137 -4.31 22.46 4.19
CA THR A 137 -3.50 23.29 3.29
C THR A 137 -2.39 23.97 4.08
N CYS A 138 -1.18 23.98 3.56
CA CYS A 138 -0.07 24.73 4.11
C CYS A 138 -0.36 26.23 4.02
N ASP A 139 -0.26 26.93 5.14
CA ASP A 139 -0.56 28.38 5.19
C ASP A 139 0.47 29.25 4.43
N ASP A 140 1.69 28.71 4.20
CA ASP A 140 2.74 29.44 3.48
C ASP A 140 2.72 29.18 1.97
N CYS A 141 2.70 27.91 1.54
CA CYS A 141 2.81 27.57 0.12
C CYS A 141 1.49 27.12 -0.53
N ASN A 142 0.42 26.97 0.23
CA ASN A 142 -0.90 26.49 -0.19
C ASN A 142 -0.92 25.06 -0.76
N GLU A 143 0.11 24.24 -0.51
CA GLU A 143 0.13 22.83 -0.86
C GLU A 143 -0.88 22.05 -0.01
N VAL A 144 -1.60 21.11 -0.63
CA VAL A 144 -2.51 20.19 0.09
C VAL A 144 -1.69 19.06 0.67
N ILE A 145 -1.77 18.89 1.97
CA ILE A 145 -0.97 17.92 2.74
C ILE A 145 -1.89 17.04 3.60
N HIS A 146 -1.54 15.78 3.72
CA HIS A 146 -2.22 14.88 4.65
C HIS A 146 -1.95 15.33 6.09
N ASN A 147 -2.97 15.30 6.97
CA ASN A 147 -2.88 15.77 8.36
C ASN A 147 -1.74 15.11 9.17
N ASN A 148 -1.38 13.85 8.83
CA ASN A 148 -0.25 13.17 9.46
C ASN A 148 1.12 13.73 9.06
N ASN A 149 1.19 14.48 7.96
CA ASN A 149 2.40 15.12 7.42
C ASN A 149 2.39 16.63 7.67
N ALA A 150 1.33 17.14 8.28
CA ALA A 150 1.18 18.56 8.57
C ALA A 150 1.80 18.90 9.92
N TYR A 151 2.46 20.03 9.93
CA TYR A 151 3.00 20.66 11.12
C TYR A 151 1.97 21.67 11.65
N PHE A 152 1.38 21.39 12.81
CA PHE A 152 0.45 22.28 13.48
C PHE A 152 1.21 23.09 14.55
N HIS A 153 1.30 24.38 14.37
CA HIS A 153 1.94 25.31 15.30
C HIS A 153 0.96 26.39 15.74
N ASP A 154 1.28 27.13 16.80
CA ASP A 154 0.39 28.18 17.35
C ASP A 154 0.01 29.27 16.32
N ASP A 155 0.82 29.47 15.29
CA ASP A 155 0.65 30.48 14.24
C ASP A 155 0.12 29.93 12.90
N GLY A 156 -0.01 28.60 12.75
CA GLY A 156 -0.56 28.04 11.50
C GLY A 156 -0.31 26.56 11.28
N THR A 157 -0.65 26.13 10.08
CA THR A 157 -0.46 24.77 9.56
C THR A 157 0.56 24.81 8.42
N TYR A 158 1.58 23.98 8.49
CA TYR A 158 2.70 24.03 7.56
C TYR A 158 3.01 22.66 6.96
N CYS A 159 3.43 22.63 5.69
CA CYS A 159 4.13 21.48 5.14
C CYS A 159 5.54 21.41 5.73
N GLU A 160 6.19 20.27 5.56
CA GLU A 160 7.55 20.04 6.06
C GLU A 160 8.55 21.12 5.64
N SER A 161 8.55 21.47 4.36
CA SER A 161 9.47 22.47 3.80
C SER A 161 9.29 23.85 4.45
N CYS A 162 8.05 24.34 4.49
CA CYS A 162 7.73 25.65 5.06
C CYS A 162 7.96 25.70 6.58
N TYR A 163 7.65 24.59 7.28
CA TYR A 163 7.91 24.51 8.71
C TYR A 163 9.41 24.59 9.00
N ASN A 164 10.23 23.84 8.29
CA ASN A 164 11.68 23.82 8.49
C ASN A 164 12.37 25.15 8.13
N GLU A 165 11.84 25.89 7.15
CA GLU A 165 12.35 27.21 6.82
C GLU A 165 12.09 28.24 7.95
N ASN A 166 10.97 28.11 8.66
CA ASN A 166 10.53 29.07 9.68
C ASN A 166 10.78 28.61 11.13
N HIS A 167 10.90 27.29 11.35
CA HIS A 167 11.00 26.69 12.69
C HIS A 167 12.15 25.66 12.76
N SER A 168 13.37 26.10 12.82
CA SER A 168 14.57 25.23 12.81
C SER A 168 14.67 24.30 14.02
N SER A 169 13.97 23.16 14.00
CA SER A 169 14.22 22.04 14.91
C SER A 169 14.52 20.80 14.09
N ASN A 170 15.69 20.22 14.28
CA ASN A 170 16.06 18.95 13.63
C ASN A 170 15.39 17.72 14.25
N ILE A 171 14.53 17.91 15.25
CA ILE A 171 13.72 16.84 15.87
C ILE A 171 12.25 17.24 15.77
N HIS A 172 11.51 16.51 14.96
CA HIS A 172 10.09 16.73 14.75
C HIS A 172 9.23 16.14 15.86
N GLU A 173 7.98 16.57 15.92
CA GLU A 173 7.00 15.99 16.83
C GLU A 173 6.71 14.52 16.51
N TYR A 174 6.14 13.80 17.49
CA TYR A 174 5.77 12.38 17.37
C TYR A 174 4.87 12.06 16.16
N SER A 175 3.97 12.96 15.81
CA SER A 175 3.01 12.78 14.70
C SER A 175 3.56 13.08 13.29
N TYR A 176 4.81 13.52 13.20
CA TYR A 176 5.43 13.88 11.93
C TYR A 176 5.62 12.68 11.01
N GLU A 177 5.15 12.80 9.77
CA GLU A 177 5.29 11.82 8.69
C GLU A 177 5.60 12.56 7.38
N PRO A 178 6.88 12.63 6.95
CA PRO A 178 7.30 13.35 5.75
C PRO A 178 6.90 12.62 4.47
N TYR A 179 6.96 13.32 3.34
CA TYR A 179 6.96 12.66 2.04
C TYR A 179 8.12 11.68 1.93
N LEU A 180 7.81 10.45 1.51
CA LEU A 180 8.81 9.40 1.48
C LEU A 180 9.75 9.56 0.27
N ASN A 181 11.04 9.68 0.54
CA ASN A 181 12.11 9.68 -0.46
C ASN A 181 12.61 8.24 -0.69
N PHE A 182 12.17 7.60 -1.78
CA PHE A 182 12.59 6.23 -2.11
C PHE A 182 13.97 6.24 -2.78
N GLN A 183 14.96 5.60 -2.15
CA GLN A 183 16.33 5.55 -2.66
C GLN A 183 16.79 4.14 -3.01
N SER A 184 17.45 3.99 -4.14
CA SER A 184 18.05 2.74 -4.60
C SER A 184 19.50 2.96 -5.02
N SER A 185 20.29 1.88 -5.04
CA SER A 185 21.63 1.89 -5.62
C SER A 185 21.58 1.76 -7.15
N ASP A 186 22.53 2.33 -7.85
CA ASP A 186 22.69 2.15 -9.31
C ASP A 186 22.93 0.67 -9.69
N GLU A 187 23.35 -0.15 -8.72
CA GLU A 187 23.57 -1.60 -8.91
C GLU A 187 22.30 -2.45 -8.68
N ASP A 188 21.20 -1.85 -8.30
CA ASP A 188 19.95 -2.56 -8.07
C ASP A 188 19.23 -2.94 -9.37
N ASP A 189 18.57 -4.10 -9.37
CA ASP A 189 17.68 -4.49 -10.47
C ASP A 189 16.30 -3.80 -10.27
N GLU A 190 16.00 -2.80 -11.09
CA GLU A 190 14.76 -2.03 -11.04
C GLU A 190 13.46 -2.88 -11.02
N LYS A 191 13.55 -4.13 -11.44
CA LYS A 191 12.39 -5.04 -11.49
C LYS A 191 12.08 -5.75 -10.18
N CYS A 192 12.97 -5.67 -9.19
CA CYS A 192 12.88 -6.46 -7.96
C CYS A 192 13.41 -5.70 -6.74
N LEU A 193 12.91 -4.50 -6.50
CA LEU A 193 13.35 -3.65 -5.39
C LEU A 193 12.59 -3.99 -4.10
N ALA A 194 13.31 -4.44 -3.09
CA ALA A 194 12.85 -4.48 -1.71
C ALA A 194 13.34 -3.21 -1.00
N TYR A 195 12.42 -2.32 -0.65
CA TYR A 195 12.74 -1.15 0.16
C TYR A 195 12.63 -1.49 1.64
N LEU A 196 13.66 -1.11 2.40
CA LEU A 196 13.70 -1.19 3.84
C LEU A 196 13.71 0.22 4.42
N GLY A 197 12.88 0.47 5.42
CA GLY A 197 13.02 1.59 6.32
C GLY A 197 13.39 1.08 7.70
N PHE A 198 13.92 1.92 8.56
CA PHE A 198 14.12 1.57 9.97
C PHE A 198 13.75 2.73 10.89
N GLU A 199 13.37 2.38 12.10
CA GLU A 199 13.17 3.27 13.25
C GLU A 199 14.16 2.84 14.31
N LEU A 200 15.08 3.74 14.69
CA LEU A 200 16.10 3.48 15.73
C LEU A 200 15.90 4.44 16.89
N GLU A 201 15.45 3.90 18.00
CA GLU A 201 15.27 4.65 19.24
C GLU A 201 16.60 4.79 20.00
N ALA A 202 16.93 6.00 20.44
CA ALA A 202 18.11 6.27 21.26
C ALA A 202 17.87 7.45 22.22
N GLY A 203 18.46 7.40 23.41
CA GLY A 203 18.30 8.41 24.44
C GLY A 203 19.38 8.34 25.52
N GLY A 204 19.08 8.82 26.73
CA GLY A 204 19.98 8.77 27.86
C GLY A 204 20.99 9.93 27.93
N VAL A 205 20.60 11.08 27.41
CA VAL A 205 21.40 12.32 27.40
C VAL A 205 20.56 13.47 27.96
N THR A 206 21.13 14.66 28.10
CA THR A 206 20.37 15.86 28.45
C THR A 206 19.63 16.46 27.27
N SER A 207 18.63 17.31 27.50
CA SER A 207 17.88 17.99 26.43
C SER A 207 18.78 18.79 25.48
N SER A 208 19.76 19.51 26.02
CA SER A 208 20.71 20.30 25.22
C SER A 208 21.66 19.43 24.39
N GLU A 209 22.10 18.29 24.96
CA GLU A 209 22.93 17.33 24.24
C GLU A 209 22.12 16.65 23.11
N ARG A 210 20.84 16.28 23.38
CA ARG A 210 19.92 15.73 22.38
C ARG A 210 19.85 16.64 21.16
N ASN A 211 19.55 17.93 21.35
CA ASN A 211 19.41 18.87 20.24
C ASN A 211 20.73 19.07 19.48
N ARG A 212 21.86 19.20 20.20
CA ARG A 212 23.18 19.31 19.59
C ARG A 212 23.56 18.08 18.75
N ILE A 213 23.21 16.88 19.22
CA ILE A 213 23.44 15.64 18.48
C ILE A 213 22.56 15.63 17.21
N ALA A 214 21.28 15.96 17.34
CA ALA A 214 20.35 16.05 16.22
C ALA A 214 20.88 16.99 15.13
N ASP A 215 21.35 18.18 15.52
CA ASP A 215 21.94 19.14 14.59
C ASP A 215 23.21 18.60 13.91
N SER A 216 24.04 17.84 14.65
CA SER A 216 25.32 17.33 14.12
C SER A 216 25.17 16.18 13.14
N ILE A 217 24.10 15.37 13.25
CA ILE A 217 23.86 14.21 12.38
C ILE A 217 22.87 14.49 11.24
N SER A 218 22.12 15.60 11.32
CA SER A 218 21.13 15.95 10.28
C SER A 218 21.78 16.06 8.91
N ASP A 219 21.15 15.42 7.92
CA ASP A 219 21.55 15.47 6.51
C ASP A 219 20.57 16.32 5.66
N GLY A 220 19.73 17.13 6.31
CA GLY A 220 18.66 17.88 5.65
C GLY A 220 17.49 16.99 5.24
N GLU A 221 17.32 15.86 5.96
CA GLU A 221 16.24 14.88 5.74
C GLU A 221 16.26 14.19 4.37
N ASP A 222 17.42 14.11 3.75
CA ASP A 222 17.55 13.40 2.48
C ASP A 222 17.42 11.87 2.66
N THR A 223 18.06 11.32 3.72
CA THR A 223 18.04 9.87 3.98
C THR A 223 17.26 9.44 5.21
N PHE A 224 17.13 10.32 6.20
CA PHE A 224 16.42 10.08 7.45
C PHE A 224 15.94 11.39 8.08
N TYR A 225 15.02 11.29 9.00
CA TYR A 225 14.55 12.37 9.87
C TYR A 225 14.55 11.93 11.33
N LEU A 226 14.49 12.90 12.23
CA LEU A 226 14.45 12.67 13.65
C LEU A 226 13.10 13.10 14.21
N LYS A 227 12.52 12.33 15.09
CA LYS A 227 11.28 12.70 15.77
C LYS A 227 11.25 12.30 17.23
N GLU A 228 10.36 12.94 17.97
CA GLU A 228 10.12 12.61 19.37
C GLU A 228 9.38 11.26 19.48
N ASP A 229 9.77 10.46 20.48
CA ASP A 229 9.00 9.32 20.94
C ASP A 229 8.93 9.35 22.47
N GLY A 230 7.70 9.48 22.99
CA GLY A 230 7.44 9.53 24.44
C GLY A 230 7.74 8.23 25.19
N SER A 231 8.02 7.14 24.48
CA SER A 231 8.47 5.87 25.07
C SER A 231 9.96 5.83 25.36
N ILE A 232 10.75 6.73 24.75
CA ILE A 232 12.20 6.79 24.94
C ILE A 232 12.50 7.51 26.26
N PRO A 233 13.16 6.85 27.24
CA PRO A 233 13.50 7.49 28.48
C PRO A 233 14.63 8.51 28.32
N GLU A 234 14.68 9.51 29.23
CA GLU A 234 15.77 10.46 29.36
C GLU A 234 16.18 11.18 28.06
N TYR A 235 15.30 12.05 27.55
CA TYR A 235 15.55 12.93 26.41
C TYR A 235 16.22 12.21 25.21
N GLY A 236 15.43 11.40 24.53
CA GLY A 236 15.86 10.72 23.31
C GLY A 236 15.16 11.25 22.06
N PHE A 237 15.46 10.61 20.96
CA PHE A 237 14.73 10.73 19.71
C PHE A 237 14.73 9.39 18.95
N GLU A 238 13.82 9.28 18.04
CA GLU A 238 13.75 8.21 17.08
C GLU A 238 14.37 8.69 15.76
N LEU A 239 15.37 7.94 15.25
CA LEU A 239 15.95 8.15 13.93
C LEU A 239 15.19 7.25 12.94
N VAL A 240 14.46 7.86 12.02
CA VAL A 240 13.60 7.17 11.05
C VAL A 240 14.16 7.35 9.67
N SER A 241 14.52 6.24 9.00
CA SER A 241 14.99 6.33 7.62
C SER A 241 13.85 6.36 6.62
N HIS A 242 14.07 7.03 5.50
CA HIS A 242 13.27 6.84 4.30
C HIS A 242 13.35 5.40 3.78
N PRO A 243 12.46 4.98 2.85
CA PRO A 243 12.53 3.66 2.23
C PRO A 243 13.75 3.54 1.31
N ILE A 244 14.73 2.71 1.67
CA ILE A 244 16.03 2.61 1.02
C ILE A 244 16.33 1.14 0.73
N THR A 245 16.90 0.79 -0.43
CA THR A 245 17.33 -0.58 -0.72
C THR A 245 18.53 -0.98 0.13
N LEU A 246 18.74 -2.28 0.40
CA LEU A 246 19.86 -2.72 1.23
C LEU A 246 21.23 -2.30 0.62
N LYS A 247 21.39 -2.37 -0.69
CA LYS A 247 22.64 -1.92 -1.32
C LYS A 247 22.87 -0.43 -1.09
N ARG A 248 21.84 0.38 -1.24
CA ARG A 248 21.92 1.81 -0.97
C ARG A 248 22.21 2.09 0.50
N HIS A 249 21.60 1.36 1.45
CA HIS A 249 21.96 1.45 2.88
C HIS A 249 23.44 1.20 3.14
N LYS A 250 24.07 0.29 2.38
CA LYS A 250 25.53 -0.01 2.51
C LYS A 250 26.42 1.09 1.91
N GLU A 251 25.91 1.91 1.01
CA GLU A 251 26.61 3.07 0.43
C GLU A 251 26.56 4.31 1.34
N LEU A 252 25.57 4.37 2.25
CA LEU A 252 25.39 5.49 3.18
C LEU A 252 26.29 5.34 4.41
N ASP A 253 26.75 6.46 4.95
CA ASP A 253 27.68 6.47 6.11
C ASP A 253 26.93 6.40 7.46
N TRP A 254 26.10 5.36 7.63
CA TRP A 254 25.46 5.06 8.91
C TRP A 254 26.49 4.88 10.04
N GLY A 255 27.71 4.48 9.70
CA GLY A 255 28.78 4.33 10.68
C GLY A 255 29.18 5.63 11.33
N ASP A 256 29.14 6.74 10.60
CA ASP A 256 29.43 8.07 11.14
C ASP A 256 28.26 8.57 12.02
N VAL A 257 27.04 8.47 11.56
CA VAL A 257 25.83 8.84 12.33
C VAL A 257 25.79 8.11 13.67
N LEU A 258 25.86 6.78 13.66
CA LEU A 258 25.81 5.98 14.89
C LEU A 258 26.99 6.23 15.82
N ARG A 259 28.17 6.51 15.26
CA ARG A 259 29.37 6.85 16.04
C ARG A 259 29.20 8.22 16.73
N GLN A 260 28.68 9.23 16.05
CA GLN A 260 28.41 10.55 16.63
C GLN A 260 27.43 10.43 17.81
N MET A 261 26.30 9.73 17.61
CA MET A 261 25.31 9.46 18.67
C MET A 261 25.98 8.76 19.88
N SER A 262 26.70 7.68 19.63
CA SER A 262 27.37 6.90 20.68
C SER A 262 28.46 7.69 21.41
N SER A 263 29.28 8.46 20.68
CA SER A 263 30.36 9.27 21.24
C SER A 263 29.85 10.42 22.11
N ALA A 264 28.64 10.92 21.81
CA ALA A 264 27.96 11.93 22.60
C ALA A 264 27.21 11.35 23.81
N GLY A 265 27.30 10.04 24.07
CA GLY A 265 26.76 9.39 25.24
C GLY A 265 25.36 8.80 25.06
N MET A 266 24.75 8.92 23.87
CA MET A 266 23.46 8.26 23.62
C MET A 266 23.57 6.74 23.68
N LYS A 267 22.50 6.13 24.10
CA LYS A 267 22.33 4.67 24.16
C LYS A 267 21.03 4.27 23.48
N SER A 268 21.05 3.13 22.83
CA SER A 268 19.88 2.51 22.22
C SER A 268 19.49 1.20 22.95
N HIS A 269 19.97 1.01 24.18
CA HIS A 269 19.63 -0.08 25.09
C HIS A 269 20.15 0.25 26.50
N ASP A 270 19.68 -0.51 27.50
CA ASP A 270 20.03 -0.32 28.91
C ASP A 270 19.60 1.06 29.49
N LEU A 271 18.46 1.58 29.00
CA LEU A 271 17.81 2.81 29.46
C LEU A 271 16.57 2.54 30.33
N GLY A 272 16.47 1.38 30.97
CA GLY A 272 15.33 0.94 31.76
C GLY A 272 14.90 -0.50 31.45
N GLU A 273 13.78 -0.94 32.02
CA GLU A 273 13.34 -2.35 31.92
C GLU A 273 12.95 -2.81 30.51
N GLU A 274 12.53 -1.89 29.62
CA GLU A 274 12.09 -2.20 28.25
C GLU A 274 12.67 -1.23 27.22
N SER A 275 14.01 -1.09 27.26
CA SER A 275 14.73 -0.11 26.45
C SER A 275 14.58 -0.26 24.93
N CYS A 276 14.80 0.84 24.28
CA CYS A 276 14.86 1.19 22.87
C CYS A 276 14.93 0.05 21.86
N GLY A 277 14.15 0.15 20.82
CA GLY A 277 14.07 -0.80 19.70
C GLY A 277 14.86 -0.37 18.47
N LEU A 278 15.03 -1.33 17.57
CA LEU A 278 15.34 -1.12 16.17
C LEU A 278 14.25 -1.82 15.37
N HIS A 279 13.32 -1.06 14.84
CA HIS A 279 12.24 -1.58 14.01
C HIS A 279 12.65 -1.52 12.54
N VAL A 280 12.40 -2.58 11.79
CA VAL A 280 12.73 -2.61 10.36
C VAL A 280 11.45 -2.81 9.58
N HIS A 281 11.16 -1.87 8.69
CA HIS A 281 10.02 -1.87 7.80
C HIS A 281 10.40 -2.37 6.42
N VAL A 282 9.58 -3.22 5.81
CA VAL A 282 9.77 -3.68 4.44
C VAL A 282 8.51 -3.42 3.64
N SER A 283 8.65 -2.96 2.40
CA SER A 283 7.54 -2.73 1.49
C SER A 283 6.61 -3.95 1.40
N ARG A 284 5.36 -3.80 1.83
CA ARG A 284 4.40 -4.91 1.93
C ARG A 284 4.13 -5.59 0.58
N ASN A 285 4.10 -4.82 -0.49
CA ASN A 285 3.82 -5.29 -1.85
C ASN A 285 4.97 -6.09 -2.48
N TYR A 286 6.16 -6.12 -1.86
CA TYR A 286 7.29 -6.90 -2.34
C TYR A 286 7.02 -8.41 -2.32
N LEU A 287 6.33 -8.90 -1.29
CA LEU A 287 5.96 -10.30 -1.17
C LEU A 287 4.45 -10.51 -1.23
N SER A 288 4.05 -11.66 -1.74
CA SER A 288 2.66 -12.10 -1.61
C SER A 288 2.32 -12.35 -0.13
N PRO A 289 1.05 -12.21 0.27
CA PRO A 289 0.61 -12.43 1.66
C PRO A 289 1.00 -13.80 2.21
N TYR A 290 1.00 -14.81 1.35
CA TYR A 290 1.44 -16.16 1.74
C TYR A 290 2.91 -16.20 2.16
N LYS A 291 3.79 -15.44 1.47
CA LYS A 291 5.21 -15.35 1.80
C LYS A 291 5.44 -14.61 3.12
N TRP A 292 4.64 -13.59 3.40
CA TRP A 292 4.65 -12.91 4.69
C TRP A 292 4.24 -13.83 5.85
N LEU A 293 3.21 -14.67 5.66
CA LEU A 293 2.82 -15.68 6.63
C LEU A 293 3.92 -16.72 6.88
N LEU A 294 4.67 -17.05 5.83
CA LEU A 294 5.80 -17.96 5.94
C LEU A 294 6.91 -17.38 6.82
N ILE A 295 7.23 -16.10 6.64
CA ILE A 295 8.23 -15.42 7.47
C ILE A 295 7.81 -15.40 8.93
N ASP A 296 6.56 -15.03 9.24
CA ASP A 296 6.04 -14.98 10.60
C ASP A 296 6.04 -16.38 11.26
N TRP A 297 5.63 -17.40 10.51
CA TRP A 297 5.71 -18.80 10.96
C TRP A 297 7.15 -19.21 11.22
N PHE A 298 8.09 -18.87 10.33
CA PHE A 298 9.50 -19.22 10.45
C PHE A 298 10.14 -18.59 11.69
N ILE A 299 9.91 -17.29 11.91
CA ILE A 299 10.37 -16.56 13.09
C ILE A 299 9.80 -17.20 14.37
N SER A 300 8.50 -17.50 14.38
CA SER A 300 7.85 -18.11 15.54
C SER A 300 8.33 -19.54 15.82
N LYS A 301 8.58 -20.34 14.76
CA LYS A 301 9.11 -21.71 14.88
C LYS A 301 10.53 -21.74 15.46
N TYR A 302 11.35 -20.77 15.08
CA TYR A 302 12.74 -20.65 15.52
C TYR A 302 12.92 -19.51 16.54
N GLN A 303 11.91 -19.29 17.40
CA GLN A 303 11.89 -18.20 18.38
C GLN A 303 13.21 -18.08 19.16
N SER A 304 13.77 -19.18 19.67
CA SER A 304 15.00 -19.14 20.46
C SER A 304 16.20 -18.60 19.68
N GLN A 305 16.31 -18.92 18.38
CA GLN A 305 17.33 -18.37 17.50
C GLN A 305 17.09 -16.88 17.22
N PHE A 306 15.83 -16.50 16.98
CA PHE A 306 15.48 -15.10 16.74
C PHE A 306 15.60 -14.23 17.99
N GLU A 307 15.38 -14.74 19.18
CA GLU A 307 15.69 -14.02 20.44
C GLU A 307 17.20 -13.72 20.57
N LEU A 308 18.07 -14.66 20.17
CA LEU A 308 19.52 -14.43 20.13
C LEU A 308 19.88 -13.40 19.03
N ILE A 309 19.32 -13.54 17.82
CA ILE A 309 19.51 -12.58 16.72
C ILE A 309 19.05 -11.19 17.13
N ALA A 310 17.92 -11.10 17.76
CA ALA A 310 17.30 -9.86 18.21
C ALA A 310 18.01 -9.22 19.41
N ARG A 311 18.86 -9.98 20.13
CA ARG A 311 19.46 -9.54 21.40
C ARG A 311 18.42 -9.21 22.46
N ARG A 312 17.22 -9.74 22.34
CA ARG A 312 16.05 -9.43 23.16
C ARG A 312 15.19 -10.67 23.30
N LYS A 313 14.76 -10.96 24.51
CA LYS A 313 13.71 -11.96 24.73
C LYS A 313 12.35 -11.38 24.37
N GLU A 314 11.35 -12.26 24.27
CA GLU A 314 9.97 -11.82 24.10
C GLU A 314 9.60 -10.76 25.14
N THR A 315 9.01 -9.65 24.70
CA THR A 315 8.53 -8.56 25.56
C THR A 315 7.06 -8.28 25.28
N HIS A 316 6.45 -7.41 26.12
CA HIS A 316 5.10 -6.91 25.84
C HIS A 316 5.00 -6.22 24.47
N TRP A 317 6.07 -5.56 24.03
CA TRP A 317 6.14 -4.75 22.81
C TRP A 317 6.52 -5.53 21.54
N ALA A 318 6.99 -6.79 21.68
CA ALA A 318 7.42 -7.64 20.57
C ALA A 318 7.13 -9.11 20.89
N ARG A 319 5.85 -9.50 20.85
CA ARG A 319 5.41 -10.86 21.18
C ARG A 319 5.57 -11.79 19.98
N PHE A 320 6.12 -12.98 20.23
CA PHE A 320 6.10 -14.05 19.23
C PHE A 320 4.71 -14.71 19.24
N LYS A 321 4.15 -14.95 18.05
CA LYS A 321 2.89 -15.67 17.94
C LYS A 321 3.11 -17.13 18.27
N LYS A 322 2.35 -17.69 19.21
CA LYS A 322 2.30 -19.12 19.41
C LYS A 322 1.71 -19.78 18.15
N SER A 323 2.42 -20.78 17.63
CA SER A 323 2.32 -21.36 16.29
C SER A 323 1.01 -22.10 15.94
N ASN A 324 -0.15 -21.56 16.25
CA ASN A 324 -1.45 -22.14 15.90
C ASN A 324 -1.96 -21.72 14.51
N GLY A 325 -1.05 -21.23 13.65
CA GLY A 325 -1.37 -20.79 12.29
C GLY A 325 -2.07 -19.43 12.30
N LEU A 326 -1.49 -18.43 11.62
CA LEU A 326 -2.18 -17.18 11.35
C LEU A 326 -3.35 -17.44 10.41
N PRO A 327 -4.57 -16.99 10.72
CA PRO A 327 -5.60 -16.91 9.70
C PRO A 327 -5.13 -15.96 8.60
N VAL A 328 -5.25 -16.37 7.35
CA VAL A 328 -4.88 -15.58 6.16
C VAL A 328 -5.49 -14.15 6.22
N LYS A 329 -6.67 -14.02 6.85
CA LYS A 329 -7.34 -12.74 7.09
C LYS A 329 -6.52 -11.72 7.90
N ASP A 330 -5.58 -12.15 8.75
CA ASP A 330 -4.77 -11.25 9.58
C ASP A 330 -3.67 -10.54 8.77
N VAL A 331 -3.34 -11.06 7.59
CA VAL A 331 -2.42 -10.42 6.64
C VAL A 331 -3.16 -9.50 5.66
N TYR A 332 -4.46 -9.76 5.42
CA TYR A 332 -5.29 -9.01 4.47
C TYR A 332 -6.18 -7.96 5.12
N GLY A 333 -6.46 -8.05 6.41
CA GLY A 333 -7.41 -7.19 7.08
C GLY A 333 -6.82 -6.45 8.27
N LYS A 334 -7.45 -5.35 8.68
CA LYS A 334 -7.21 -4.74 9.99
C LYS A 334 -7.55 -5.77 11.06
N SER A 335 -6.56 -6.54 11.46
CA SER A 335 -6.69 -7.42 12.60
C SER A 335 -6.84 -6.55 13.84
N SER A 336 -7.85 -6.79 14.62
CA SER A 336 -8.13 -6.12 15.90
C SER A 336 -7.14 -6.53 16.99
N GLY A 337 -5.92 -6.89 16.63
CA GLY A 337 -5.01 -7.45 17.60
C GLY A 337 -3.58 -6.98 17.47
N THR A 338 -3.21 -6.00 18.11
CA THR A 338 -1.91 -5.63 18.64
C THR A 338 -0.78 -5.43 17.63
N ARG A 339 -0.49 -4.15 17.35
CA ARG A 339 0.77 -3.68 16.76
C ARG A 339 2.03 -4.20 17.50
N TYR A 340 1.87 -4.82 18.68
CA TYR A 340 2.95 -5.29 19.57
C TYR A 340 3.36 -6.76 19.30
N GLN A 341 3.50 -7.13 18.03
CA GLN A 341 4.00 -8.44 17.62
C GLN A 341 5.40 -8.35 17.06
N ALA A 342 6.18 -9.42 17.16
CA ALA A 342 7.53 -9.51 16.61
C ALA A 342 7.56 -9.17 15.11
N VAL A 343 6.51 -9.58 14.37
CA VAL A 343 6.23 -9.14 13.00
C VAL A 343 4.84 -8.51 12.99
N ASN A 344 4.77 -7.22 12.74
CA ASN A 344 3.53 -6.43 12.73
C ASN A 344 3.02 -6.25 11.28
N PHE A 345 1.74 -6.59 11.08
CA PHE A 345 1.04 -6.49 9.79
C PHE A 345 -0.02 -5.38 9.75
N GLU A 346 -0.10 -4.51 10.75
CA GLU A 346 -1.15 -3.48 10.81
C GLU A 346 -0.92 -2.34 9.82
N ASN A 347 0.33 -2.01 9.50
CA ASN A 347 0.65 -0.98 8.52
C ASN A 347 0.19 -1.39 7.11
N SER A 348 -0.51 -0.48 6.42
CA SER A 348 -1.04 -0.75 5.07
C SER A 348 0.06 -0.95 4.02
N ASN A 349 1.15 -0.19 4.12
CA ASN A 349 2.21 -0.12 3.11
C ASN A 349 3.44 -0.95 3.45
N THR A 350 3.65 -1.28 4.72
CA THR A 350 4.84 -2.01 5.18
C THR A 350 4.46 -3.22 6.03
N VAL A 351 5.42 -4.14 6.17
CA VAL A 351 5.48 -5.13 7.23
C VAL A 351 6.65 -4.76 8.12
N GLU A 352 6.41 -4.67 9.43
CA GLU A 352 7.36 -4.17 10.41
C GLU A 352 7.90 -5.31 11.27
N PHE A 353 9.21 -5.39 11.39
CA PHE A 353 9.94 -6.32 12.27
C PHE A 353 10.34 -5.60 13.55
N ARG A 354 9.60 -5.81 14.63
CA ARG A 354 9.76 -5.13 15.93
C ARG A 354 10.62 -5.88 16.96
N LEU A 355 11.12 -7.05 16.60
CA LEU A 355 11.78 -7.94 17.56
C LEU A 355 13.15 -7.46 18.02
N PHE A 356 13.82 -6.60 17.28
CA PHE A 356 15.22 -6.28 17.54
C PHE A 356 15.39 -5.22 18.65
N ARG A 357 16.34 -5.48 19.57
CA ARG A 357 16.83 -4.46 20.49
C ARG A 357 17.65 -3.43 19.73
N GLY A 358 17.51 -2.17 20.10
CA GLY A 358 18.28 -1.07 19.53
C GLY A 358 19.80 -1.26 19.68
N THR A 359 20.56 -0.63 18.80
CA THR A 359 22.02 -0.68 18.80
C THR A 359 22.63 0.49 18.04
N LEU A 360 23.68 1.10 18.63
CA LEU A 360 24.50 2.10 17.97
C LEU A 360 25.82 1.48 17.39
N LYS A 361 25.99 0.15 17.52
CA LYS A 361 27.14 -0.55 16.91
C LYS A 361 26.84 -0.81 15.44
N TYR A 362 27.57 -0.15 14.53
CA TYR A 362 27.37 -0.23 13.09
C TYR A 362 27.27 -1.65 12.53
N SER A 363 28.23 -2.54 12.89
CA SER A 363 28.21 -3.93 12.38
C SER A 363 26.98 -4.71 12.80
N THR A 364 26.45 -4.45 14.00
CA THR A 364 25.22 -5.09 14.52
C THR A 364 23.97 -4.47 13.89
N PHE A 365 23.97 -3.16 13.68
CA PHE A 365 22.91 -2.43 12.99
C PHE A 365 22.78 -2.95 11.54
N MET A 366 23.87 -2.96 10.78
CA MET A 366 23.86 -3.47 9.41
C MET A 366 23.50 -4.94 9.35
N ALA A 367 24.00 -5.78 10.27
CA ALA A 367 23.61 -7.19 10.34
C ALA A 367 22.09 -7.35 10.53
N THR A 368 21.44 -6.46 11.29
CA THR A 368 19.98 -6.49 11.47
C THR A 368 19.25 -6.21 10.15
N LEU A 369 19.63 -5.17 9.41
CA LEU A 369 19.06 -4.86 8.09
C LEU A 369 19.30 -5.99 7.09
N GLU A 370 20.54 -6.51 7.04
CA GLU A 370 20.93 -7.63 6.16
C GLU A 370 20.13 -8.91 6.46
N ILE A 371 19.85 -9.22 7.73
CA ILE A 371 19.07 -10.39 8.13
C ILE A 371 17.60 -10.24 7.70
N VAL A 372 17.02 -9.06 7.84
CA VAL A 372 15.63 -8.81 7.42
C VAL A 372 15.53 -8.88 5.89
N ASP A 373 16.44 -8.25 5.16
CA ASP A 373 16.51 -8.33 3.70
C ASP A 373 16.67 -9.78 3.22
N ALA A 374 17.60 -10.51 3.83
CA ALA A 374 17.82 -11.93 3.53
C ALA A 374 16.57 -12.77 3.78
N LEU A 375 15.82 -12.53 4.87
CA LEU A 375 14.54 -13.22 5.17
C LEU A 375 13.53 -13.03 4.05
N VAL A 376 13.41 -11.80 3.57
CA VAL A 376 12.44 -11.42 2.54
C VAL A 376 12.82 -12.04 1.20
N HIS A 377 14.07 -11.96 0.80
CA HIS A 377 14.58 -12.54 -0.44
C HIS A 377 14.56 -14.06 -0.42
N TRP A 378 14.95 -14.69 0.69
CA TRP A 378 14.87 -16.13 0.88
C TRP A 378 13.44 -16.64 0.79
N ALA A 379 12.50 -16.02 1.52
CA ALA A 379 11.09 -16.37 1.46
C ALA A 379 10.51 -16.21 0.06
N ASN A 380 10.95 -15.19 -0.70
CA ASN A 380 10.49 -14.98 -2.07
C ASN A 380 10.88 -16.13 -3.02
N GLN A 381 12.02 -16.75 -2.81
CA GLN A 381 12.52 -17.87 -3.63
C GLN A 381 11.86 -19.21 -3.29
N LEU A 382 11.36 -19.41 -2.07
CA LEU A 382 10.83 -20.68 -1.63
C LEU A 382 9.46 -21.01 -2.24
N SER A 383 9.27 -22.25 -2.64
CA SER A 383 7.94 -22.85 -2.84
C SER A 383 7.43 -23.50 -1.56
N ILE A 384 6.13 -23.83 -1.51
CA ILE A 384 5.53 -24.58 -0.39
C ILE A 384 6.21 -25.94 -0.22
N SER A 385 6.56 -26.60 -1.34
CA SER A 385 7.22 -27.88 -1.34
C SER A 385 8.63 -27.81 -0.73
N ASP A 386 9.36 -26.72 -0.96
CA ASP A 386 10.70 -26.54 -0.39
C ASP A 386 10.66 -26.45 1.14
N ILE A 387 9.63 -25.79 1.67
CA ILE A 387 9.44 -25.63 3.12
C ILE A 387 9.09 -26.95 3.79
N LEU A 388 8.21 -27.73 3.15
CA LEU A 388 7.78 -29.03 3.68
C LEU A 388 8.88 -30.09 3.56
N ALA A 389 9.76 -29.98 2.57
CA ALA A 389 10.86 -30.91 2.30
C ALA A 389 12.14 -30.60 3.10
N SER A 390 12.33 -29.36 3.57
CA SER A 390 13.53 -28.99 4.32
C SER A 390 13.48 -29.50 5.75
N GLY A 391 14.38 -30.42 6.10
CA GLY A 391 14.49 -30.96 7.47
C GLY A 391 14.81 -29.87 8.51
N ASP A 392 15.74 -28.94 8.17
CA ASP A 392 16.09 -27.78 9.00
C ASP A 392 16.04 -26.49 8.18
N ALA A 393 14.90 -25.78 8.29
CA ALA A 393 14.71 -24.53 7.55
C ALA A 393 15.63 -23.41 8.04
N PHE A 394 16.08 -23.45 9.30
CA PHE A 394 17.03 -22.45 9.81
C PHE A 394 18.42 -22.63 9.19
N ALA A 395 18.89 -23.87 9.08
CA ALA A 395 20.14 -24.16 8.37
C ALA A 395 20.08 -23.74 6.90
N ASN A 396 18.94 -23.94 6.23
CA ASN A 396 18.71 -23.45 4.86
C ASN A 396 18.78 -21.92 4.77
N PHE A 397 18.17 -21.22 5.69
CA PHE A 397 18.22 -19.76 5.74
C PHE A 397 19.65 -19.24 5.97
N THR A 398 20.38 -19.82 6.93
CA THR A 398 21.79 -19.42 7.17
C THR A 398 22.68 -19.73 5.97
N GLN A 399 22.43 -20.83 5.25
CA GLN A 399 23.13 -21.14 4.01
C GLN A 399 22.83 -20.11 2.89
N PHE A 400 21.57 -19.64 2.80
CA PHE A 400 21.20 -18.56 1.90
C PHE A 400 21.99 -17.27 2.20
N ILE A 401 22.06 -16.85 3.46
CA ILE A 401 22.88 -15.71 3.90
C ILE A 401 24.35 -15.87 3.47
N GLN A 402 24.95 -17.04 3.71
CA GLN A 402 26.35 -17.31 3.33
C GLN A 402 26.59 -17.29 1.82
N SER A 403 25.57 -17.47 1.01
CA SER A 403 25.72 -17.56 -0.45
C SER A 403 25.92 -16.22 -1.15
N SER A 404 25.77 -15.10 -0.43
CA SER A 404 25.88 -13.77 -0.99
C SER A 404 26.80 -12.87 -0.18
N SER A 405 27.72 -12.18 -0.84
CA SER A 405 28.58 -11.16 -0.22
C SER A 405 27.81 -9.92 0.26
N LEU A 406 26.57 -9.76 -0.17
CA LEU A 406 25.69 -8.68 0.27
C LEU A 406 25.43 -8.74 1.79
N TYR A 407 25.48 -9.94 2.39
CA TYR A 407 25.12 -10.22 3.79
C TYR A 407 26.34 -10.46 4.70
N GLU A 408 27.47 -9.79 4.45
CA GLU A 408 28.72 -10.01 5.19
C GLU A 408 28.60 -9.73 6.70
N ASN A 409 27.90 -8.62 7.07
CA ASN A 409 27.69 -8.30 8.49
C ASN A 409 26.79 -9.33 9.16
N ALA A 410 25.75 -9.83 8.47
CA ALA A 410 24.88 -10.90 8.97
C ALA A 410 25.67 -12.21 9.18
N VAL A 411 26.53 -12.61 8.24
CA VAL A 411 27.40 -13.78 8.36
C VAL A 411 28.27 -13.68 9.62
N ASN A 412 28.98 -12.58 9.77
CA ASN A 412 29.88 -12.35 10.91
C ASN A 412 29.09 -12.37 12.23
N TYR A 413 27.97 -11.68 12.26
CA TYR A 413 27.11 -11.59 13.44
C TYR A 413 26.53 -12.97 13.86
N LEU A 414 26.01 -13.73 12.92
CA LEU A 414 25.45 -15.07 13.21
C LEU A 414 26.54 -16.05 13.66
N ALA A 415 27.73 -15.96 13.09
CA ALA A 415 28.88 -16.79 13.50
C ALA A 415 29.37 -16.44 14.93
N GLU A 416 29.49 -15.16 15.25
CA GLU A 416 29.88 -14.70 16.60
C GLU A 416 28.88 -15.17 17.68
N ASN A 417 27.61 -15.32 17.32
CA ASN A 417 26.56 -15.80 18.22
C ASN A 417 26.30 -17.31 18.16
N ASN A 418 27.16 -18.10 17.51
CA ASN A 418 27.05 -19.54 17.33
C ASN A 418 25.74 -20.01 16.67
N LEU A 419 25.17 -19.18 15.79
CA LEU A 419 23.93 -19.46 15.04
C LEU A 419 24.22 -20.05 13.64
N MET A 420 25.48 -20.03 13.22
CA MET A 420 25.92 -20.65 11.96
C MET A 420 27.39 -21.04 12.06
N GLU A 421 27.78 -22.05 11.28
CA GLU A 421 29.19 -22.40 11.06
C GLU A 421 29.73 -21.65 9.83
N VAL A 422 30.83 -20.93 9.99
CA VAL A 422 31.50 -20.31 8.84
C VAL A 422 32.34 -21.38 8.15
N LYS A 423 32.04 -21.71 6.90
CA LYS A 423 32.94 -22.51 6.08
C LYS A 423 34.25 -21.74 5.90
N LYS A 424 35.32 -22.16 6.56
CA LYS A 424 36.68 -21.66 6.25
C LYS A 424 36.95 -21.99 4.79
N CYS A 425 37.10 -20.96 3.95
CA CYS A 425 37.65 -21.17 2.62
C CYS A 425 39.03 -21.82 2.78
N ALA A 426 39.18 -23.00 2.16
CA ALA A 426 40.43 -23.76 2.12
C ALA A 426 41.37 -23.11 1.14
#